data_e7c239540efff7a6aec45a1d18a5ea66
#
_entry.id   e7c239540efff7a6aec45a1d18a5ea66
#
_cell.length_a   1.000
_cell.length_b   1.000
_cell.length_c   1.000
_cell.angle_alpha   90.00
_cell.angle_beta   90.00
_cell.angle_gamma   90.00
#
_symmetry.space_group_name_H-M   'P 1'
#
loop_
_entity.id
_entity.type
_entity.pdbx_description
1 polymer ?
#
loop_
_entity_poly.entity_id
_entity_poly.type
_entity_poly.pdbx_seq_one_letter_code
_entity_poly.pdbx_strand_id
1 'polypeptide(L)'
;MIRITTSNRYNITHLRSFITNICALGAGVLAIGLIFLTAGVNPLYAVSQIFIESFGSVYGIKETITKAIPLILIGAGLTLAFRAKFWNIGAEGQLLMGAIFATWTAQHLGNALPSALIVPLIFTAGFIGGALWGIIPAILKIKYAINEVITTLMLNYICA
;
A
#
# COMPACT_ATOMS: atom_id res chain seq x y z
N MET A 1 -37.05 -23.88 24.92
CA MET A 1 -36.74 -24.05 23.48
C MET A 1 -36.98 -22.71 22.82
N ILE A 2 -35.92 -21.88 22.72
CA ILE A 2 -36.04 -20.50 22.15
C ILE A 2 -35.72 -20.60 20.67
N ARG A 3 -36.71 -20.42 19.83
CA ARG A 3 -36.60 -20.35 18.37
C ARG A 3 -36.05 -18.97 18.00
N ILE A 4 -34.77 -18.87 17.72
CA ILE A 4 -34.18 -17.63 17.17
C ILE A 4 -34.57 -17.55 15.70
N THR A 5 -35.52 -16.69 15.42
CA THR A 5 -35.94 -16.36 14.04
C THR A 5 -34.87 -15.51 13.38
N THR A 6 -33.99 -16.12 12.61
CA THR A 6 -33.08 -15.41 11.70
C THR A 6 -33.84 -14.99 10.46
N SER A 7 -34.65 -13.96 10.58
CA SER A 7 -35.44 -13.40 9.50
C SER A 7 -34.87 -12.03 9.09
N ASN A 8 -34.51 -11.91 7.82
CA ASN A 8 -34.49 -10.68 7.02
C ASN A 8 -33.42 -9.60 7.32
N ARG A 9 -32.23 -9.93 7.83
CA ARG A 9 -31.14 -8.95 7.95
C ARG A 9 -30.29 -8.73 6.67
N TYR A 10 -30.45 -9.55 5.65
CA TYR A 10 -29.52 -9.54 4.48
C TYR A 10 -29.74 -8.35 3.53
N ASN A 11 -30.97 -7.91 3.28
CA ASN A 11 -31.24 -6.83 2.31
C ASN A 11 -31.06 -5.41 2.89
N ILE A 12 -31.24 -5.25 4.19
CA ILE A 12 -31.05 -3.94 4.85
C ILE A 12 -29.55 -3.64 5.07
N THR A 13 -28.72 -4.67 5.14
CA THR A 13 -27.28 -4.55 5.35
C THR A 13 -26.55 -3.95 4.15
N HIS A 14 -26.89 -4.30 2.93
CA HIS A 14 -26.22 -3.78 1.74
C HIS A 14 -26.49 -2.29 1.51
N LEU A 15 -27.73 -1.86 1.63
CA LEU A 15 -28.07 -0.44 1.48
C LEU A 15 -27.49 0.41 2.63
N ARG A 16 -27.58 -0.06 3.86
CA ARG A 16 -26.95 0.62 5.01
C ARG A 16 -25.44 0.69 4.87
N SER A 17 -24.80 -0.40 4.46
CA SER A 17 -23.36 -0.41 4.23
C SER A 17 -22.97 0.56 3.11
N PHE A 18 -23.74 0.61 2.03
CA PHE A 18 -23.51 1.55 0.94
C PHE A 18 -23.65 3.00 1.41
N ILE A 19 -24.74 3.34 2.13
CA ILE A 19 -24.95 4.67 2.69
C ILE A 19 -23.83 5.04 3.68
N THR A 20 -23.45 4.12 4.57
CA THR A 20 -22.36 4.36 5.53
C THR A 20 -21.04 4.65 4.83
N ASN A 21 -20.72 3.91 3.75
CA ASN A 21 -19.49 4.13 2.98
C ASN A 21 -19.52 5.49 2.26
N ILE A 22 -20.65 5.89 1.68
CA ILE A 22 -20.80 7.21 1.05
C ILE A 22 -20.68 8.33 2.10
N CYS A 23 -21.33 8.16 3.26
CA CYS A 23 -21.22 9.14 4.36
C CYS A 23 -19.77 9.24 4.87
N ALA A 24 -19.07 8.11 5.02
CA ALA A 24 -17.67 8.10 5.44
C ALA A 24 -16.74 8.80 4.41
N LEU A 25 -16.95 8.54 3.12
CA LEU A 25 -16.24 9.26 2.05
C LEU A 25 -16.54 10.76 2.07
N GLY A 26 -17.81 11.13 2.21
CA GLY A 26 -18.22 12.53 2.33
C GLY A 26 -17.61 13.22 3.55
N ALA A 27 -17.60 12.56 4.69
CA ALA A 27 -16.95 13.07 5.91
C ALA A 27 -15.43 13.24 5.71
N GLY A 28 -14.77 12.31 5.03
CA GLY A 28 -13.35 12.41 4.68
C GLY A 28 -13.05 13.63 3.79
N VAL A 29 -13.85 13.82 2.74
CA VAL A 29 -13.73 14.99 1.85
C VAL A 29 -13.99 16.30 2.60
N LEU A 30 -14.98 16.34 3.49
CA LEU A 30 -15.23 17.51 4.33
C LEU A 30 -14.08 17.80 5.29
N ALA A 31 -13.50 16.77 5.92
CA ALA A 31 -12.34 16.92 6.80
C ALA A 31 -11.12 17.49 6.04
N ILE A 32 -10.83 16.98 4.85
CA ILE A 32 -9.78 17.52 3.99
C ILE A 32 -10.08 18.97 3.61
N GLY A 33 -11.33 19.27 3.25
CA GLY A 33 -11.78 20.63 2.94
C GLY A 33 -11.57 21.60 4.10
N LEU A 34 -11.85 21.19 5.32
CA LEU A 34 -11.60 21.99 6.53
C LEU A 34 -10.10 22.24 6.75
N ILE A 35 -9.26 21.23 6.51
CA ILE A 35 -7.78 21.39 6.61
C ILE A 35 -7.30 22.43 5.59
N PHE A 36 -7.77 22.41 4.35
CA PHE A 36 -7.42 23.41 3.34
C PHE A 36 -7.87 24.81 3.76
N LEU A 37 -9.08 24.96 4.34
CA LEU A 37 -9.56 26.24 4.83
C LEU A 37 -8.66 26.79 5.95
N THR A 38 -8.23 25.95 6.90
CA THR A 38 -7.31 26.39 7.97
C THR A 38 -5.94 26.78 7.43
N ALA A 39 -5.53 26.19 6.30
CA ALA A 39 -4.31 26.56 5.60
C ALA A 39 -4.47 27.80 4.70
N GLY A 40 -5.64 28.44 4.69
CA GLY A 40 -5.91 29.61 3.84
C GLY A 40 -6.08 29.32 2.35
N VAL A 41 -6.30 28.05 2.00
CA VAL A 41 -6.48 27.60 0.60
C VAL A 41 -7.95 27.30 0.34
N ASN A 42 -8.47 27.71 -0.81
CA ASN A 42 -9.83 27.34 -1.21
C ASN A 42 -9.88 25.83 -1.50
N PRO A 43 -10.73 25.06 -0.77
CA PRO A 43 -10.81 23.61 -0.90
C PRO A 43 -11.18 23.15 -2.31
N LEU A 44 -12.14 23.81 -2.96
CA LEU A 44 -12.56 23.46 -4.32
C LEU A 44 -11.45 23.66 -5.32
N TYR A 45 -10.70 24.75 -5.19
CA TYR A 45 -9.52 25.01 -6.01
C TYR A 45 -8.45 23.93 -5.77
N ALA A 46 -8.10 23.64 -4.51
CA ALA A 46 -7.11 22.62 -4.17
C ALA A 46 -7.46 21.24 -4.74
N VAL A 47 -8.70 20.80 -4.55
CA VAL A 47 -9.16 19.50 -5.07
C VAL A 47 -9.15 19.51 -6.61
N SER A 48 -9.63 20.57 -7.25
CA SER A 48 -9.59 20.66 -8.74
C SER A 48 -8.16 20.59 -9.27
N GLN A 49 -7.20 21.24 -8.62
CA GLN A 49 -5.79 21.19 -9.01
C GLN A 49 -5.21 19.79 -8.90
N ILE A 50 -5.54 19.03 -7.85
CA ILE A 50 -5.10 17.63 -7.71
C ILE A 50 -5.55 16.81 -8.93
N PHE A 51 -6.80 16.96 -9.37
CA PHE A 51 -7.30 16.23 -10.54
C PHE A 51 -6.69 16.75 -11.85
N ILE A 52 -6.57 18.06 -12.04
CA ILE A 52 -5.99 18.66 -13.23
C ILE A 52 -4.52 18.26 -13.38
N GLU A 53 -3.72 18.34 -12.32
CA GLU A 53 -2.32 17.95 -12.35
C GLU A 53 -2.13 16.44 -12.57
N SER A 54 -3.00 15.61 -12.00
CA SER A 54 -2.89 14.15 -12.14
C SER A 54 -3.34 13.64 -13.51
N PHE A 55 -4.38 14.24 -14.10
CA PHE A 55 -5.05 13.70 -15.30
C PHE A 55 -5.16 14.71 -16.46
N GLY A 56 -4.91 15.99 -16.23
CA GLY A 56 -5.07 17.05 -17.24
C GLY A 56 -3.93 17.16 -18.25
N SER A 57 -2.82 16.43 -18.04
CA SER A 57 -1.67 16.44 -18.95
C SER A 57 -1.12 15.05 -19.17
N VAL A 58 -0.45 14.84 -20.32
CA VAL A 58 0.24 13.57 -20.61
C VAL A 58 1.34 13.30 -19.55
N TYR A 59 1.98 14.35 -19.06
CA TYR A 59 2.97 14.24 -17.98
C TYR A 59 2.33 13.77 -16.68
N GLY A 60 1.23 14.39 -16.24
CA GLY A 60 0.49 14.01 -15.03
C GLY A 60 0.01 12.56 -15.08
N ILE A 61 -0.51 12.12 -16.23
CA ILE A 61 -0.93 10.72 -16.42
C ILE A 61 0.26 9.76 -16.28
N LYS A 62 1.40 10.07 -16.91
CA LYS A 62 2.62 9.24 -16.79
C LYS A 62 3.10 9.13 -15.33
N GLU A 63 3.16 10.26 -14.63
CA GLU A 63 3.54 10.29 -13.21
C GLU A 63 2.56 9.47 -12.34
N THR A 64 1.26 9.64 -12.58
CA THR A 64 0.22 8.88 -11.87
C THR A 64 0.38 7.37 -12.09
N ILE A 65 0.58 6.94 -13.34
CA ILE A 65 0.82 5.51 -13.66
C ILE A 65 2.10 5.02 -12.99
N THR A 66 3.20 5.76 -13.09
CA THR A 66 4.49 5.38 -12.50
C THR A 66 4.37 5.16 -11.00
N LYS A 67 3.65 6.04 -10.29
CA LYS A 67 3.41 5.91 -8.85
C LYS A 67 2.39 4.80 -8.51
N ALA A 68 1.47 4.50 -9.40
CA ALA A 68 0.49 3.43 -9.19
C ALA A 68 1.10 2.02 -9.31
N ILE A 69 2.13 1.82 -10.15
CA ILE A 69 2.75 0.51 -10.39
C ILE A 69 3.18 -0.17 -9.08
N PRO A 70 4.03 0.43 -8.21
CA PRO A 70 4.44 -0.22 -6.96
C PRO A 70 3.25 -0.50 -6.02
N LEU A 71 2.25 0.40 -5.97
CA LEU A 71 1.07 0.21 -5.15
C LEU A 71 0.21 -0.97 -5.61
N ILE A 72 0.07 -1.15 -6.93
CA ILE A 72 -0.67 -2.28 -7.51
C ILE A 72 0.06 -3.60 -7.21
N LEU A 73 1.40 -3.63 -7.36
CA LEU A 73 2.20 -4.82 -7.07
C LEU A 73 2.13 -5.19 -5.58
N ILE A 74 2.24 -4.22 -4.68
CA ILE A 74 2.08 -4.41 -3.24
C ILE A 74 0.67 -4.94 -2.93
N GLY A 75 -0.38 -4.32 -3.49
CA GLY A 75 -1.76 -4.73 -3.28
C GLY A 75 -2.02 -6.17 -3.73
N ALA A 76 -1.45 -6.59 -4.86
CA ALA A 76 -1.52 -7.97 -5.32
C ALA A 76 -0.84 -8.94 -4.34
N GLY A 77 0.38 -8.59 -3.86
CA GLY A 77 1.11 -9.38 -2.86
C GLY A 77 0.35 -9.48 -1.53
N LEU A 78 -0.19 -8.37 -1.04
CA LEU A 78 -1.00 -8.34 0.19
C LEU A 78 -2.27 -9.18 0.07
N THR A 79 -2.89 -9.24 -1.10
CA THR A 79 -4.06 -10.10 -1.32
C THR A 79 -3.72 -11.57 -1.10
N LEU A 80 -2.54 -12.04 -1.54
CA LEU A 80 -2.06 -13.41 -1.28
C LEU A 80 -1.77 -13.63 0.21
N ALA A 81 -1.09 -12.68 0.86
CA ALA A 81 -0.79 -12.75 2.29
C ALA A 81 -2.07 -12.85 3.13
N PHE A 82 -3.08 -12.04 2.85
CA PHE A 82 -4.36 -12.05 3.57
C PHE A 82 -5.16 -13.34 3.34
N ARG A 83 -5.12 -13.91 2.13
CA ARG A 83 -5.69 -15.23 1.87
C ARG A 83 -5.01 -16.34 2.69
N ALA A 84 -3.71 -16.22 2.93
CA ALA A 84 -2.95 -17.11 3.81
C ALA A 84 -3.15 -16.80 5.31
N LYS A 85 -4.07 -15.89 5.67
CA LYS A 85 -4.30 -15.43 7.05
C LYS A 85 -3.04 -14.83 7.69
N PHE A 86 -2.21 -14.20 6.88
CA PHE A 86 -1.05 -13.46 7.32
C PHE A 86 -1.29 -11.96 7.10
N TRP A 87 -1.52 -11.23 8.20
CA TRP A 87 -1.83 -9.79 8.16
C TRP A 87 -0.53 -8.98 8.07
N ASN A 88 -0.06 -8.79 6.84
CA ASN A 88 1.17 -8.05 6.57
C ASN A 88 0.88 -6.55 6.46
N ILE A 89 1.16 -5.79 7.52
CA ILE A 89 1.12 -4.29 7.52
C ILE A 89 2.51 -3.72 7.18
N GLY A 90 3.51 -4.58 6.97
CA GLY A 90 4.91 -4.25 6.73
C GLY A 90 5.32 -4.16 5.27
N ALA A 91 4.38 -4.04 4.33
CA ALA A 91 4.68 -4.03 2.90
C ALA A 91 5.53 -2.82 2.48
N GLU A 92 5.39 -1.69 3.16
CA GLU A 92 6.20 -0.49 2.93
C GLU A 92 7.67 -0.73 3.28
N GLY A 93 7.97 -1.32 4.44
CA GLY A 93 9.33 -1.70 4.83
C GLY A 93 9.96 -2.73 3.89
N GLN A 94 9.16 -3.68 3.38
CA GLN A 94 9.63 -4.62 2.36
C GLN A 94 9.98 -3.90 1.06
N LEU A 95 9.18 -2.91 0.65
CA LEU A 95 9.48 -2.08 -0.53
C LEU A 95 10.78 -1.28 -0.32
N LEU A 96 10.96 -0.66 0.84
CA LEU A 96 12.16 0.12 1.16
C LEU A 96 13.41 -0.75 1.17
N MET A 97 13.38 -1.93 1.80
CA MET A 97 14.50 -2.87 1.78
C MET A 97 14.78 -3.38 0.36
N GLY A 98 13.75 -3.65 -0.42
CA GLY A 98 13.91 -3.96 -1.84
C GLY A 98 14.60 -2.84 -2.61
N ALA A 99 14.20 -1.58 -2.38
CA ALA A 99 14.81 -0.42 -3.01
C ALA A 99 16.29 -0.24 -2.59
N ILE A 100 16.63 -0.47 -1.32
CA ILE A 100 18.02 -0.43 -0.84
C ILE A 100 18.88 -1.46 -1.58
N PHE A 101 18.45 -2.71 -1.67
CA PHE A 101 19.19 -3.77 -2.36
C PHE A 101 19.32 -3.49 -3.86
N ALA A 102 18.25 -3.02 -4.50
CA ALA A 102 18.24 -2.61 -5.89
C ALA A 102 19.25 -1.47 -6.17
N THR A 103 19.21 -0.43 -5.33
CA THR A 103 20.09 0.74 -5.44
C THR A 103 21.56 0.35 -5.19
N TRP A 104 21.81 -0.45 -4.16
CA TRP A 104 23.14 -0.95 -3.87
C TRP A 104 23.73 -1.72 -5.06
N THR A 105 22.93 -2.60 -5.66
CA THR A 105 23.33 -3.37 -6.85
C THR A 105 23.62 -2.45 -8.04
N ALA A 106 22.76 -1.46 -8.27
CA ALA A 106 22.94 -0.49 -9.35
C ALA A 106 24.23 0.33 -9.18
N GLN A 107 24.53 0.78 -7.97
CA GLN A 107 25.73 1.58 -7.70
C GLN A 107 27.03 0.81 -7.84
N HIS A 108 27.06 -0.45 -7.39
CA HIS A 108 28.30 -1.23 -7.37
C HIS A 108 28.57 -1.98 -8.69
N LEU A 109 27.52 -2.41 -9.38
CA LEU A 109 27.64 -3.24 -10.58
C LEU A 109 27.18 -2.53 -11.86
N GLY A 110 26.58 -1.33 -11.77
CA GLY A 110 26.01 -0.62 -12.90
C GLY A 110 27.03 -0.26 -13.98
N ASN A 111 28.27 0.06 -13.59
CA ASN A 111 29.34 0.40 -14.52
C ASN A 111 30.13 -0.83 -15.01
N ALA A 112 29.96 -1.99 -14.36
CA ALA A 112 30.69 -3.20 -14.67
C ALA A 112 29.96 -4.12 -15.67
N LEU A 113 28.65 -3.92 -15.84
CA LEU A 113 27.80 -4.81 -16.62
C LEU A 113 27.01 -4.05 -17.69
N PRO A 114 26.77 -4.66 -18.86
CA PRO A 114 25.91 -4.08 -19.88
C PRO A 114 24.47 -3.95 -19.37
N SER A 115 23.73 -2.93 -19.86
CA SER A 115 22.36 -2.61 -19.43
C SER A 115 21.39 -3.79 -19.53
N ALA A 116 21.59 -4.70 -20.48
CA ALA A 116 20.79 -5.91 -20.64
C ALA A 116 20.90 -6.88 -19.46
N LEU A 117 22.01 -6.87 -18.73
CA LEU A 117 22.24 -7.74 -17.57
C LEU A 117 21.97 -7.01 -16.24
N ILE A 118 22.33 -5.72 -16.16
CA ILE A 118 22.21 -4.98 -14.92
C ILE A 118 20.74 -4.75 -14.52
N VAL A 119 19.83 -4.50 -15.49
CA VAL A 119 18.42 -4.27 -15.19
C VAL A 119 17.76 -5.51 -14.56
N PRO A 120 17.84 -6.72 -15.13
CA PRO A 120 17.32 -7.93 -14.46
C PRO A 120 17.97 -8.20 -13.11
N LEU A 121 19.26 -7.88 -12.95
CA LEU A 121 19.98 -8.09 -11.69
C LEU A 121 19.48 -7.14 -10.59
N ILE A 122 19.24 -5.87 -10.91
CA ILE A 122 18.64 -4.89 -9.99
C ILE A 122 17.23 -5.35 -9.54
N PHE A 123 16.42 -5.82 -10.47
CA PHE A 123 15.10 -6.36 -10.16
C PHE A 123 15.17 -7.57 -9.21
N THR A 124 16.07 -8.50 -9.51
CA THR A 124 16.29 -9.70 -8.68
C THR A 124 16.79 -9.34 -7.29
N ALA A 125 17.73 -8.42 -7.20
CA ALA A 125 18.25 -7.93 -5.92
C ALA A 125 17.17 -7.25 -5.09
N GLY A 126 16.34 -6.40 -5.70
CA GLY A 126 15.20 -5.76 -5.05
C GLY A 126 14.18 -6.78 -4.54
N PHE A 127 13.85 -7.78 -5.35
CA PHE A 127 12.96 -8.87 -4.96
C PHE A 127 13.53 -9.64 -3.75
N ILE A 128 14.81 -10.02 -3.79
CA ILE A 128 15.48 -10.73 -2.69
C ILE A 128 15.50 -9.87 -1.42
N GLY A 129 15.84 -8.59 -1.51
CA GLY A 129 15.88 -7.68 -0.36
C GLY A 129 14.52 -7.56 0.33
N GLY A 130 13.46 -7.33 -0.44
CA GLY A 130 12.10 -7.27 0.09
C GLY A 130 11.61 -8.59 0.65
N ALA A 131 11.94 -9.72 -0.02
CA ALA A 131 11.58 -11.06 0.45
C ALA A 131 12.29 -11.42 1.76
N LEU A 132 13.59 -11.17 1.89
CA LEU A 132 14.35 -11.41 3.12
C LEU A 132 13.77 -10.63 4.30
N TRP A 133 13.38 -9.37 4.08
CA TRP A 133 12.73 -8.57 5.11
C TRP A 133 11.37 -9.14 5.52
N GLY A 134 10.59 -9.65 4.57
CA GLY A 134 9.29 -10.29 4.83
C GLY A 134 9.39 -11.66 5.51
N ILE A 135 10.51 -12.37 5.38
CA ILE A 135 10.74 -13.66 6.04
C ILE A 135 10.84 -13.50 7.56
N ILE A 136 11.37 -12.37 8.06
CA ILE A 136 11.55 -12.14 9.49
C ILE A 136 10.23 -12.29 10.27
N PRO A 137 9.16 -11.53 9.97
CA PRO A 137 7.89 -11.66 10.69
C PRO A 137 7.22 -13.01 10.43
N ALA A 138 7.43 -13.63 9.27
CA ALA A 138 6.91 -14.96 8.98
C ALA A 138 7.52 -16.03 9.90
N ILE A 139 8.85 -16.01 10.09
CA ILE A 139 9.53 -16.91 11.03
C ILE A 139 9.06 -16.66 12.48
N LEU A 140 8.94 -15.40 12.88
CA LEU A 140 8.48 -15.04 14.22
C LEU A 140 7.06 -15.56 14.50
N LYS A 141 6.19 -15.47 13.50
CA LYS A 141 4.83 -16.05 13.62
C LYS A 141 4.84 -17.56 13.71
N ILE A 142 5.59 -18.24 12.83
CA ILE A 142 5.58 -19.70 12.73
C ILE A 142 6.26 -20.36 13.93
N LYS A 143 7.43 -19.85 14.35
CA LYS A 143 8.22 -20.48 15.42
C LYS A 143 7.80 -20.05 16.83
N TYR A 144 7.38 -18.81 16.99
CA TYR A 144 7.15 -18.21 18.31
C TYR A 144 5.72 -17.75 18.53
N ALA A 145 4.81 -17.96 17.54
CA ALA A 145 3.41 -17.52 17.58
C ALA A 145 3.25 -16.02 17.88
N ILE A 146 4.25 -15.20 17.51
CA ILE A 146 4.21 -13.74 17.70
C ILE A 146 3.23 -13.15 16.69
N ASN A 147 2.50 -12.11 17.09
CA ASN A 147 1.51 -11.44 16.26
C ASN A 147 2.21 -10.75 15.08
N GLU A 148 1.86 -11.17 13.85
CA GLU A 148 2.45 -10.65 12.62
C GLU A 148 2.13 -9.19 12.34
N VAL A 149 0.99 -8.69 12.81
CA VAL A 149 0.60 -7.28 12.66
C VAL A 149 1.60 -6.38 13.38
N ILE A 150 1.95 -6.74 14.62
CA ILE A 150 2.88 -5.96 15.44
C ILE A 150 4.28 -6.05 14.85
N THR A 151 4.74 -7.25 14.51
CA THR A 151 6.11 -7.45 13.99
C THR A 151 6.32 -6.79 12.63
N THR A 152 5.35 -6.88 11.72
CA THR A 152 5.45 -6.22 10.41
C THR A 152 5.40 -4.71 10.54
N LEU A 153 4.60 -4.17 11.45
CA LEU A 153 4.54 -2.74 11.73
C LEU A 153 5.86 -2.22 12.32
N MET A 154 6.44 -2.93 13.30
CA MET A 154 7.74 -2.58 13.87
C MET A 154 8.85 -2.58 12.82
N LEU A 155 8.85 -3.56 11.91
CA LEU A 155 9.81 -3.62 10.83
C LEU A 155 9.66 -2.48 9.81
N ASN A 156 8.46 -1.93 9.62
CA ASN A 156 8.29 -0.71 8.84
C ASN A 156 9.05 0.48 9.47
N TYR A 157 8.87 0.69 10.77
CA TYR A 157 9.56 1.79 11.47
C TYR A 157 11.08 1.62 11.54
N ILE A 158 11.59 0.39 11.49
CA ILE A 158 13.03 0.14 11.45
C ILE A 158 13.61 0.49 10.07
N CYS A 159 12.83 0.34 9.00
CA CYS A 159 13.22 0.65 7.63
C CYS A 159 13.11 2.14 7.27
N ALA A 160 12.19 2.88 7.90
CA ALA A 160 11.93 4.29 7.63
C ALA A 160 12.98 5.20 8.31
#